data_73e57290d8e0f9813643ed2a7af1bd72
#
_entry.id   73e57290d8e0f9813643ed2a7af1bd72
#
_cell.length_a   1.000
_cell.length_b   1.000
_cell.length_c   1.000
_cell.angle_alpha   90.00
_cell.angle_beta   90.00
_cell.angle_gamma   90.00
#
_symmetry.space_group_name_H-M   'P 1'
#
loop_
_entity.id
_entity.type
_entity.pdbx_description
1 polymer ?
#
loop_
_entity_poly.entity_id
_entity_poly.type
_entity_poly.pdbx_seq_one_letter_code
_entity_poly.pdbx_strand_id
1 'polypeptide(L)'
;MKFFLRYILIIFSLSMLLINTSKAEDILSKKIVTFEEILESPDNLQLNLLYAKQQEKDGKFKNVIATLERLNLLYPNNYDIKLYLLSILIRNDSKDRALEVFNDLSEDPNLTNDIRIYIEKLIKDYQARIQEAQKKENKKTFFSLDVSISGNDHSNVAGVSKSNTFYVSDSISNYASTEIEDDTTINKGINATVVRQLNETSSVILKGGFNSTEQDKGVAEENDLVSSSLIFNKRLGKNVFSPYLVYSRPNYRTQNDANTVMLGFNGRYVINPTNSLNYGFSSSENKFDETSTFTTANNKNNITYSSNVSYQKILKEKNLFNINLFAKDIDAKVNYNSYYGYGSSFSYSRILPVGILKFEKSYEQSDYEAPDSFYNSSITREDLTIKSSVSLNGSLAQIPFLKIFDKDGSFFYSLKYLETDTNSNMLNYDTLKENITYGITKRFNF
;
A
#
# COMPACT_ATOMS: atom_id res chain seq x y z
N MET A 1 -11.61 21.47 17.76
CA MET A 1 -10.39 20.99 17.09
C MET A 1 -10.69 19.94 16.00
N LYS A 2 -11.64 18.97 16.24
CA LYS A 2 -12.05 17.93 15.26
C LYS A 2 -12.61 18.46 13.93
N PHE A 3 -13.44 19.52 13.96
CA PHE A 3 -13.95 20.16 12.74
C PHE A 3 -12.84 20.79 11.89
N PHE A 4 -11.84 21.37 12.54
CA PHE A 4 -10.74 22.04 11.86
C PHE A 4 -9.81 21.05 11.13
N LEU A 5 -9.54 19.88 11.72
CA LEU A 5 -8.74 18.81 11.09
C LEU A 5 -9.47 18.17 9.90
N ARG A 6 -10.80 18.01 9.99
CA ARG A 6 -11.66 17.53 8.88
C ARG A 6 -11.58 18.46 7.66
N TYR A 7 -11.66 19.78 7.87
CA TYR A 7 -11.54 20.76 6.79
C TYR A 7 -10.11 20.87 6.25
N ILE A 8 -9.08 20.72 7.10
CA ILE A 8 -7.68 20.71 6.65
C ILE A 8 -7.41 19.50 5.74
N LEU A 9 -7.91 18.30 6.05
CA LEU A 9 -7.78 17.11 5.22
C LEU A 9 -8.46 17.28 3.86
N ILE A 10 -9.66 17.82 3.85
CA ILE A 10 -10.42 18.09 2.61
C ILE A 10 -9.76 19.21 1.81
N ILE A 11 -9.32 20.30 2.45
CA ILE A 11 -8.65 21.42 1.80
C ILE A 11 -7.26 21.00 1.29
N PHE A 12 -6.51 20.20 2.04
CA PHE A 12 -5.21 19.68 1.63
C PHE A 12 -5.34 18.70 0.45
N SER A 13 -6.37 17.84 0.41
CA SER A 13 -6.65 16.98 -0.73
C SER A 13 -7.10 17.77 -1.96
N LEU A 14 -7.90 18.82 -1.76
CA LEU A 14 -8.38 19.70 -2.84
C LEU A 14 -7.29 20.63 -3.37
N SER A 15 -6.44 21.18 -2.51
CA SER A 15 -5.32 22.05 -2.90
C SER A 15 -4.24 21.28 -3.68
N MET A 16 -4.03 19.99 -3.37
CA MET A 16 -3.12 19.13 -4.14
C MET A 16 -3.67 18.75 -5.52
N LEU A 17 -4.99 18.75 -5.71
CA LEU A 17 -5.62 18.61 -7.02
C LEU A 17 -5.43 19.84 -7.90
N LEU A 18 -5.30 21.04 -7.30
CA LEU A 18 -5.18 22.31 -8.02
C LEU A 18 -3.73 22.69 -8.36
N ILE A 19 -2.71 22.14 -7.68
CA ILE A 19 -1.28 22.46 -7.94
C ILE A 19 -0.78 21.93 -9.31
N ASN A 20 -1.53 21.04 -9.97
CA ASN A 20 -1.16 20.52 -11.28
C ASN A 20 -1.60 21.38 -12.48
N THR A 21 -2.18 22.58 -12.27
CA THR A 21 -2.72 23.41 -13.37
C THR A 21 -1.98 24.71 -13.68
N SER A 22 -0.87 25.01 -12.98
CA SER A 22 -0.09 26.21 -13.28
C SER A 22 1.38 25.91 -13.56
N LYS A 23 1.68 25.33 -14.71
CA LYS A 23 2.88 25.64 -15.47
C LYS A 23 2.44 26.33 -16.75
N ALA A 24 2.42 27.66 -16.71
CA ALA A 24 2.49 28.46 -17.91
C ALA A 24 3.85 28.13 -18.55
N GLU A 25 3.85 27.28 -19.57
CA GLU A 25 5.02 27.06 -20.39
C GLU A 25 5.25 28.30 -21.23
N ASP A 26 6.45 28.84 -21.09
CA ASP A 26 7.04 29.82 -22.00
C ASP A 26 6.94 29.25 -23.43
N ILE A 27 6.09 29.84 -24.25
CA ILE A 27 5.88 29.50 -25.65
C ILE A 27 7.01 30.17 -26.45
N LEU A 28 8.22 29.65 -26.32
CA LEU A 28 9.23 29.76 -27.34
C LEU A 28 9.07 28.54 -28.24
N SER A 29 8.70 28.77 -29.49
CA SER A 29 8.45 27.79 -30.54
C SER A 29 9.61 26.77 -30.64
N LYS A 30 9.53 25.64 -29.93
CA LYS A 30 10.45 24.52 -30.11
C LYS A 30 10.01 23.77 -31.37
N LYS A 31 10.78 23.93 -32.45
CA LYS A 31 10.64 23.15 -33.66
C LYS A 31 10.69 21.66 -33.25
N ILE A 32 9.58 20.95 -33.46
CA ILE A 32 9.52 19.48 -33.26
C ILE A 32 10.16 18.89 -34.52
N VAL A 33 11.29 18.19 -34.36
CA VAL A 33 11.96 17.49 -35.43
C VAL A 33 11.27 16.14 -35.63
N THR A 34 10.83 15.86 -36.86
CA THR A 34 10.22 14.59 -37.23
C THR A 34 11.28 13.61 -37.78
N PHE A 35 10.90 12.32 -37.84
CA PHE A 35 11.78 11.29 -38.39
C PHE A 35 11.96 11.48 -39.90
N GLU A 36 10.95 11.97 -40.62
CA GLU A 36 10.99 12.31 -42.04
C GLU A 36 12.02 13.40 -42.32
N GLU A 37 12.11 14.46 -41.52
CA GLU A 37 13.16 15.49 -41.64
C GLU A 37 14.56 14.91 -41.44
N ILE A 38 14.73 13.90 -40.60
CA ILE A 38 16.00 13.18 -40.41
C ILE A 38 16.35 12.35 -41.64
N LEU A 39 15.37 11.72 -42.29
CA LEU A 39 15.60 10.95 -43.52
C LEU A 39 15.99 11.84 -44.70
N GLU A 40 15.46 13.07 -44.77
CA GLU A 40 15.83 14.05 -45.82
C GLU A 40 17.26 14.62 -45.62
N SER A 41 17.76 14.68 -44.40
CA SER A 41 19.08 15.21 -44.05
C SER A 41 19.78 14.33 -43.01
N PRO A 42 20.15 13.10 -43.36
CA PRO A 42 20.61 12.10 -42.38
C PRO A 42 22.01 12.40 -41.82
N ASP A 43 22.79 13.21 -42.47
CA ASP A 43 24.11 13.69 -42.09
C ASP A 43 24.11 15.01 -41.32
N ASN A 44 22.98 15.68 -41.19
CA ASN A 44 22.90 16.94 -40.45
C ASN A 44 23.04 16.71 -38.95
N LEU A 45 24.24 16.98 -38.42
CA LEU A 45 24.58 16.77 -37.02
C LEU A 45 23.61 17.48 -36.03
N GLN A 46 23.33 18.76 -36.27
CA GLN A 46 22.49 19.58 -35.36
C GLN A 46 21.06 19.06 -35.33
N LEU A 47 20.50 18.73 -36.49
CA LEU A 47 19.13 18.20 -36.61
C LEU A 47 19.00 16.86 -35.89
N ASN A 48 19.96 15.95 -36.09
CA ASN A 48 19.97 14.63 -35.47
C ASN A 48 20.17 14.72 -33.95
N LEU A 49 21.00 15.63 -33.44
CA LEU A 49 21.15 15.85 -32.00
C LEU A 49 19.87 16.42 -31.35
N LEU A 50 19.17 17.33 -32.04
CA LEU A 50 17.87 17.83 -31.59
C LEU A 50 16.85 16.71 -31.53
N TYR A 51 16.78 15.87 -32.55
CA TYR A 51 15.91 14.68 -32.57
C TYR A 51 16.23 13.72 -31.42
N ALA A 52 17.53 13.40 -31.22
CA ALA A 52 17.97 12.54 -30.14
C ALA A 52 17.53 13.09 -28.75
N LYS A 53 17.74 14.39 -28.50
CA LYS A 53 17.29 15.05 -27.24
C LYS A 53 15.77 15.01 -27.06
N GLN A 54 15.01 15.16 -28.15
CA GLN A 54 13.55 15.05 -28.14
C GLN A 54 13.12 13.61 -27.78
N GLN A 55 13.71 12.59 -28.42
CA GLN A 55 13.43 11.18 -28.13
C GLN A 55 13.85 10.80 -26.69
N GLU A 56 14.93 11.37 -26.16
CA GLU A 56 15.36 11.20 -24.78
C GLU A 56 14.30 11.75 -23.79
N LYS A 57 13.79 12.97 -24.07
CA LYS A 57 12.72 13.57 -23.27
C LYS A 57 11.44 12.73 -23.27
N ASP A 58 11.16 12.06 -24.39
CA ASP A 58 10.03 11.14 -24.54
C ASP A 58 10.28 9.76 -23.92
N GLY A 59 11.48 9.48 -23.39
CA GLY A 59 11.87 8.18 -22.82
C GLY A 59 12.13 7.08 -23.87
N LYS A 60 12.26 7.44 -25.16
CA LYS A 60 12.45 6.50 -26.26
C LYS A 60 13.93 6.19 -26.47
N PHE A 61 14.60 5.66 -25.42
CA PHE A 61 16.06 5.45 -25.41
C PHE A 61 16.60 4.60 -26.55
N LYS A 62 15.85 3.62 -27.06
CA LYS A 62 16.27 2.82 -28.23
C LYS A 62 16.46 3.68 -29.48
N ASN A 63 15.58 4.65 -29.72
CA ASN A 63 15.69 5.57 -30.85
C ASN A 63 16.86 6.53 -30.66
N VAL A 64 17.09 7.00 -29.43
CA VAL A 64 18.26 7.84 -29.09
C VAL A 64 19.55 7.10 -29.39
N ILE A 65 19.69 5.86 -28.91
CA ILE A 65 20.86 5.01 -29.14
C ILE A 65 21.10 4.85 -30.66
N ALA A 66 20.08 4.43 -31.41
CA ALA A 66 20.23 4.22 -32.87
C ALA A 66 20.65 5.51 -33.60
N THR A 67 20.12 6.68 -33.19
CA THR A 67 20.51 7.96 -33.77
C THR A 67 21.94 8.32 -33.41
N LEU A 68 22.37 8.16 -32.17
CA LEU A 68 23.72 8.48 -31.73
C LEU A 68 24.77 7.54 -32.28
N GLU A 69 24.45 6.25 -32.44
CA GLU A 69 25.34 5.27 -33.11
C GLU A 69 25.57 5.63 -34.57
N ARG A 70 24.52 5.99 -35.30
CA ARG A 70 24.66 6.48 -36.67
C ARG A 70 25.52 7.74 -36.72
N LEU A 71 25.28 8.70 -35.80
CA LEU A 71 26.13 9.90 -35.72
C LEU A 71 27.57 9.58 -35.34
N ASN A 72 27.83 8.60 -34.50
CA ASN A 72 29.18 8.15 -34.15
C ASN A 72 29.93 7.54 -35.36
N LEU A 73 29.22 6.85 -36.25
CA LEU A 73 29.78 6.34 -37.49
C LEU A 73 30.11 7.47 -38.50
N LEU A 74 29.26 8.51 -38.58
CA LEU A 74 29.46 9.65 -39.47
C LEU A 74 30.52 10.63 -38.94
N TYR A 75 30.65 10.75 -37.63
CA TYR A 75 31.54 11.71 -36.96
C TYR A 75 32.40 10.99 -35.88
N PRO A 76 33.30 10.06 -36.30
CA PRO A 76 34.00 9.18 -35.35
C PRO A 76 34.94 9.91 -34.38
N ASN A 77 35.39 11.12 -34.73
CA ASN A 77 36.28 11.94 -33.91
C ASN A 77 35.51 12.97 -33.04
N ASN A 78 34.18 12.89 -32.98
CA ASN A 78 33.37 13.81 -32.14
C ASN A 78 33.11 13.21 -30.74
N TYR A 79 33.90 13.66 -29.77
CA TYR A 79 33.82 13.18 -28.39
C TYR A 79 32.47 13.46 -27.72
N ASP A 80 31.79 14.57 -28.05
CA ASP A 80 30.48 14.90 -27.46
C ASP A 80 29.42 13.86 -27.84
N ILE A 81 29.45 13.36 -29.05
CA ILE A 81 28.55 12.27 -29.51
C ILE A 81 28.87 10.99 -28.75
N LYS A 82 30.15 10.59 -28.66
CA LYS A 82 30.58 9.38 -27.95
C LYS A 82 30.21 9.45 -26.45
N LEU A 83 30.45 10.59 -25.81
CA LEU A 83 30.08 10.80 -24.38
C LEU A 83 28.56 10.78 -24.18
N TYR A 84 27.79 11.39 -25.07
CA TYR A 84 26.34 11.35 -25.02
C TYR A 84 25.82 9.93 -25.22
N LEU A 85 26.34 9.19 -26.20
CA LEU A 85 26.02 7.78 -26.42
C LEU A 85 26.33 6.93 -25.17
N LEU A 86 27.53 7.07 -24.60
CA LEU A 86 27.94 6.37 -23.38
C LEU A 86 26.96 6.67 -22.23
N SER A 87 26.59 7.92 -22.03
CA SER A 87 25.64 8.31 -20.97
C SER A 87 24.28 7.65 -21.13
N ILE A 88 23.77 7.58 -22.37
CA ILE A 88 22.47 6.95 -22.68
C ILE A 88 22.53 5.43 -22.54
N LEU A 89 23.64 4.79 -22.99
CA LEU A 89 23.85 3.34 -22.85
C LEU A 89 23.88 2.93 -21.35
N ILE A 90 24.55 3.72 -20.50
CA ILE A 90 24.57 3.52 -19.04
C ILE A 90 23.17 3.67 -18.44
N ARG A 91 22.40 4.68 -18.86
CA ARG A 91 21.04 4.91 -18.37
C ARG A 91 20.04 3.85 -18.83
N ASN A 92 20.29 3.24 -20.01
CA ASN A 92 19.47 2.16 -20.57
C ASN A 92 19.95 0.77 -20.14
N ASP A 93 20.94 0.68 -19.24
CA ASP A 93 21.56 -0.56 -18.74
C ASP A 93 22.11 -1.49 -19.84
N SER A 94 22.60 -0.87 -20.94
CA SER A 94 23.19 -1.56 -22.10
C SER A 94 24.68 -1.81 -21.85
N LYS A 95 24.99 -2.73 -20.92
CA LYS A 95 26.31 -2.94 -20.31
C LYS A 95 27.43 -3.18 -21.33
N ASP A 96 27.27 -4.17 -22.22
CA ASP A 96 28.32 -4.57 -23.15
C ASP A 96 28.66 -3.45 -24.14
N ARG A 97 27.66 -2.77 -24.66
CA ARG A 97 27.81 -1.62 -25.56
C ARG A 97 28.40 -0.39 -24.85
N ALA A 98 28.03 -0.15 -23.58
CA ALA A 98 28.64 0.93 -22.80
C ALA A 98 30.12 0.68 -22.57
N LEU A 99 30.54 -0.56 -22.30
CA LEU A 99 31.96 -0.93 -22.17
C LEU A 99 32.71 -0.82 -23.48
N GLU A 100 32.11 -1.17 -24.62
CA GLU A 100 32.69 -1.02 -25.93
C GLU A 100 33.00 0.47 -26.25
N VAL A 101 32.01 1.36 -26.07
CA VAL A 101 32.20 2.81 -26.28
C VAL A 101 33.21 3.40 -25.28
N PHE A 102 33.24 2.90 -24.06
CA PHE A 102 34.22 3.30 -23.05
C PHE A 102 35.64 2.92 -23.46
N ASN A 103 35.88 1.68 -23.92
CA ASN A 103 37.20 1.21 -24.35
C ASN A 103 37.69 2.03 -25.55
N ASP A 104 36.81 2.26 -26.54
CA ASP A 104 37.11 3.09 -27.71
C ASP A 104 37.52 4.53 -27.32
N LEU A 105 36.83 5.11 -26.34
CA LEU A 105 37.20 6.42 -25.79
C LEU A 105 38.51 6.39 -25.00
N SER A 106 38.74 5.36 -24.18
CA SER A 106 39.92 5.26 -23.29
C SER A 106 41.23 5.03 -24.03
N GLU A 107 41.17 4.37 -25.18
CA GLU A 107 42.32 4.06 -26.04
C GLU A 107 42.70 5.22 -26.96
N ASP A 108 41.86 6.28 -27.05
CA ASP A 108 42.14 7.42 -27.94
C ASP A 108 43.30 8.27 -27.38
N PRO A 109 44.43 8.39 -28.09
CA PRO A 109 45.59 9.17 -27.64
C PRO A 109 45.34 10.68 -27.58
N ASN A 110 44.33 11.16 -28.31
CA ASN A 110 44.00 12.60 -28.39
C ASN A 110 43.03 13.06 -27.34
N LEU A 111 42.55 12.14 -26.47
CA LEU A 111 41.60 12.47 -25.42
C LEU A 111 42.26 13.36 -24.37
N THR A 112 41.62 14.50 -24.03
CA THR A 112 42.13 15.39 -22.97
C THR A 112 42.07 14.73 -21.62
N ASN A 113 43.01 15.09 -20.74
CA ASN A 113 43.09 14.46 -19.41
C ASN A 113 41.81 14.65 -18.58
N ASP A 114 41.15 15.79 -18.70
CA ASP A 114 39.88 16.09 -17.98
C ASP A 114 38.74 15.17 -18.44
N ILE A 115 38.62 14.91 -19.74
CA ILE A 115 37.62 13.98 -20.27
C ILE A 115 37.94 12.56 -19.85
N ARG A 116 39.22 12.15 -19.82
CA ARG A 116 39.65 10.84 -19.35
C ARG A 116 39.25 10.59 -17.90
N ILE A 117 39.52 11.54 -16.99
CA ILE A 117 39.15 11.49 -15.59
C ILE A 117 37.60 11.40 -15.44
N TYR A 118 36.87 12.18 -16.23
CA TYR A 118 35.39 12.15 -16.19
C TYR A 118 34.84 10.77 -16.60
N ILE A 119 35.35 10.19 -17.67
CA ILE A 119 34.93 8.87 -18.17
C ILE A 119 35.26 7.77 -17.18
N GLU A 120 36.47 7.76 -16.61
CA GLU A 120 36.89 6.80 -15.58
C GLU A 120 35.97 6.85 -14.35
N LYS A 121 35.63 8.06 -13.89
CA LYS A 121 34.67 8.25 -12.79
C LYS A 121 33.29 7.70 -13.15
N LEU A 122 32.77 7.99 -14.34
CA LEU A 122 31.47 7.54 -14.81
C LEU A 122 31.36 6.01 -14.85
N ILE A 123 32.41 5.35 -15.37
CA ILE A 123 32.46 3.87 -15.43
C ILE A 123 32.63 3.26 -14.05
N LYS A 124 33.45 3.84 -13.20
CA LYS A 124 33.62 3.38 -11.81
C LYS A 124 32.30 3.43 -11.05
N ASP A 125 31.55 4.52 -11.18
CA ASP A 125 30.24 4.69 -10.56
C ASP A 125 29.21 3.69 -11.16
N TYR A 126 29.29 3.41 -12.44
CA TYR A 126 28.44 2.41 -13.11
C TYR A 126 28.77 0.99 -12.65
N GLN A 127 30.07 0.62 -12.61
CA GLN A 127 30.50 -0.69 -12.13
C GLN A 127 30.14 -0.91 -10.66
N ALA A 128 30.27 0.12 -9.81
CA ALA A 128 29.86 0.06 -8.43
C ALA A 128 28.34 -0.23 -8.28
N ARG A 129 27.49 0.44 -9.11
CA ARG A 129 26.05 0.15 -9.14
C ARG A 129 25.73 -1.27 -9.60
N ILE A 130 26.43 -1.77 -10.63
CA ILE A 130 26.26 -3.16 -11.10
C ILE A 130 26.66 -4.14 -10.00
N GLN A 131 27.79 -3.94 -9.32
CA GLN A 131 28.23 -4.81 -8.24
C GLN A 131 27.25 -4.77 -7.05
N GLU A 132 26.72 -3.61 -6.73
CA GLU A 132 25.69 -3.48 -5.69
C GLU A 132 24.38 -4.18 -6.08
N ALA A 133 23.95 -4.04 -7.35
CA ALA A 133 22.78 -4.73 -7.88
C ALA A 133 22.97 -6.26 -7.87
N GLN A 134 24.14 -6.76 -8.30
CA GLN A 134 24.49 -8.18 -8.24
C GLN A 134 24.57 -8.71 -6.79
N LYS A 135 25.10 -7.92 -5.86
CA LYS A 135 25.06 -8.26 -4.43
C LYS A 135 23.63 -8.38 -3.89
N LYS A 136 22.73 -7.48 -4.30
CA LYS A 136 21.31 -7.52 -3.94
C LYS A 136 20.60 -8.70 -4.60
N GLU A 137 20.89 -9.00 -5.87
CA GLU A 137 20.33 -10.14 -6.61
C GLU A 137 20.76 -11.50 -6.00
N ASN A 138 21.99 -11.60 -5.52
CA ASN A 138 22.50 -12.80 -4.84
C ASN A 138 22.02 -12.95 -3.39
N LYS A 139 21.41 -11.91 -2.79
CA LYS A 139 20.90 -11.97 -1.43
C LYS A 139 19.56 -12.73 -1.43
N LYS A 140 19.59 -13.99 -1.02
CA LYS A 140 18.38 -14.85 -0.95
C LYS A 140 17.51 -14.60 0.28
N THR A 141 18.01 -13.88 1.26
CA THR A 141 17.29 -13.60 2.51
C THR A 141 17.33 -12.10 2.80
N PHE A 142 16.16 -11.53 3.03
CA PHE A 142 15.97 -10.13 3.40
C PHE A 142 15.31 -10.09 4.77
N PHE A 143 15.79 -9.22 5.62
CA PHE A 143 15.22 -8.96 6.92
C PHE A 143 14.84 -7.48 7.03
N SER A 144 13.65 -7.20 7.56
CA SER A 144 13.25 -5.84 7.93
C SER A 144 12.61 -5.81 9.31
N LEU A 145 12.80 -4.71 10.02
CA LEU A 145 12.21 -4.40 11.31
C LEU A 145 11.48 -3.06 11.18
N ASP A 146 10.19 -3.05 11.47
CA ASP A 146 9.36 -1.86 11.50
C ASP A 146 9.05 -1.51 12.96
N VAL A 147 9.36 -0.28 13.36
CA VAL A 147 8.97 0.30 14.65
C VAL A 147 7.99 1.43 14.37
N SER A 148 6.81 1.35 14.96
CA SER A 148 5.70 2.27 14.67
C SER A 148 5.09 2.88 15.93
N ILE A 149 4.60 4.09 15.77
CA ILE A 149 3.72 4.76 16.72
C ILE A 149 2.57 5.39 15.95
N SER A 150 1.34 5.22 16.44
CA SER A 150 0.16 5.86 15.85
C SER A 150 -0.84 6.26 16.90
N GLY A 151 -1.57 7.34 16.63
CA GLY A 151 -2.74 7.76 17.38
C GLY A 151 -4.03 7.47 16.60
N ASN A 152 -5.08 7.11 17.30
CA ASN A 152 -6.43 7.01 16.73
C ASN A 152 -7.39 7.80 17.60
N ASP A 153 -8.11 8.74 16.99
CA ASP A 153 -9.24 9.42 17.60
C ASP A 153 -10.51 8.69 17.18
N HIS A 154 -11.20 8.11 18.15
CA HIS A 154 -12.43 7.35 17.96
C HIS A 154 -13.63 8.17 18.43
N SER A 155 -14.69 8.22 17.62
CA SER A 155 -16.00 8.68 18.08
C SER A 155 -16.90 7.49 18.39
N ASN A 156 -17.84 7.69 19.30
CA ASN A 156 -18.84 6.69 19.66
C ASN A 156 -18.22 5.32 20.03
N VAL A 157 -17.22 5.32 20.91
CA VAL A 157 -16.51 4.10 21.35
C VAL A 157 -17.48 3.12 22.00
N ALA A 158 -18.38 3.60 22.84
CA ALA A 158 -19.40 2.80 23.53
C ALA A 158 -20.42 2.14 22.56
N GLY A 159 -20.47 2.59 21.30
CA GLY A 159 -21.42 2.04 20.31
C GLY A 159 -22.86 2.44 20.57
N VAL A 160 -23.08 3.64 21.10
CA VAL A 160 -24.44 4.20 21.29
C VAL A 160 -25.17 4.23 19.97
N SER A 161 -26.43 3.78 19.94
CA SER A 161 -27.23 3.75 18.74
C SER A 161 -27.56 5.15 18.22
N LYS A 162 -27.79 5.28 16.91
CA LYS A 162 -28.17 6.55 16.27
C LYS A 162 -29.47 7.13 16.83
N SER A 163 -30.38 6.25 17.27
CA SER A 163 -31.66 6.62 17.91
C SER A 163 -31.55 6.87 19.39
N ASN A 164 -30.39 6.72 20.01
CA ASN A 164 -30.16 6.80 21.46
C ASN A 164 -31.00 5.82 22.26
N THR A 165 -31.41 4.71 21.65
CA THR A 165 -32.24 3.65 22.27
C THR A 165 -31.59 2.29 22.08
N PHE A 166 -31.97 1.32 22.94
CA PHE A 166 -31.48 -0.05 22.85
C PHE A 166 -32.52 -1.03 23.36
N TYR A 167 -32.44 -2.28 22.98
CA TYR A 167 -33.25 -3.37 23.53
C TYR A 167 -32.60 -3.99 24.76
N VAL A 168 -33.41 -4.29 25.75
CA VAL A 168 -33.09 -5.11 26.92
C VAL A 168 -34.32 -5.97 27.26
N SER A 169 -34.17 -7.29 27.21
CA SER A 169 -35.24 -8.24 27.55
C SER A 169 -36.59 -7.89 26.90
N ASP A 170 -36.56 -7.76 25.54
CA ASP A 170 -37.71 -7.40 24.69
C ASP A 170 -38.30 -5.98 24.88
N SER A 171 -37.69 -5.17 25.73
CA SER A 171 -38.14 -3.81 25.99
C SER A 171 -37.19 -2.78 25.42
N ILE A 172 -37.71 -1.65 24.93
CA ILE A 172 -36.91 -0.52 24.48
C ILE A 172 -36.57 0.36 25.69
N SER A 173 -35.28 0.65 25.84
CA SER A 173 -34.76 1.56 26.86
C SER A 173 -33.96 2.68 26.19
N ASN A 174 -33.79 3.81 26.85
CA ASN A 174 -32.97 4.91 26.43
C ASN A 174 -31.62 4.87 27.16
N TYR A 175 -30.56 5.29 26.47
CA TYR A 175 -29.29 5.53 27.16
C TYR A 175 -29.48 6.65 28.20
N ALA A 176 -28.88 6.46 29.37
CA ALA A 176 -28.99 7.41 30.49
C ALA A 176 -28.29 8.75 30.20
N SER A 177 -27.31 8.73 29.32
CA SER A 177 -26.59 9.90 28.83
C SER A 177 -26.67 9.94 27.29
N THR A 178 -26.89 11.12 26.75
CA THR A 178 -26.82 11.39 25.32
C THR A 178 -25.37 11.68 24.84
N GLU A 179 -24.42 11.63 25.77
CA GLU A 179 -23.01 11.88 25.41
C GLU A 179 -22.45 10.67 24.72
N ILE A 180 -22.12 10.87 23.43
CA ILE A 180 -21.35 9.95 22.65
C ILE A 180 -19.91 10.01 23.17
N GLU A 181 -19.46 8.94 23.80
CA GLU A 181 -18.11 8.87 24.33
C GLU A 181 -17.09 8.72 23.23
N ASP A 182 -16.16 9.67 23.20
CA ASP A 182 -15.01 9.69 22.31
C ASP A 182 -13.76 9.35 23.13
N ASP A 183 -12.84 8.59 22.53
CA ASP A 183 -11.55 8.30 23.15
C ASP A 183 -10.42 8.38 22.14
N THR A 184 -9.20 8.56 22.62
CA THR A 184 -7.98 8.52 21.83
C THR A 184 -7.14 7.35 22.29
N THR A 185 -6.66 6.55 21.32
CA THR A 185 -5.74 5.46 21.62
C THR A 185 -4.38 5.73 20.99
N ILE A 186 -3.32 5.29 21.67
CA ILE A 186 -1.95 5.30 21.17
C ILE A 186 -1.52 3.86 20.95
N ASN A 187 -1.13 3.54 19.71
CA ASN A 187 -0.60 2.23 19.36
C ASN A 187 0.92 2.32 19.17
N LYS A 188 1.64 1.40 19.78
CA LYS A 188 3.08 1.21 19.67
C LYS A 188 3.33 -0.18 19.10
N GLY A 189 4.14 -0.29 18.04
CA GLY A 189 4.32 -1.57 17.35
C GLY A 189 5.76 -1.85 16.99
N ILE A 190 6.14 -3.12 17.06
CA ILE A 190 7.40 -3.67 16.54
C ILE A 190 7.04 -4.87 15.69
N ASN A 191 7.40 -4.82 14.39
CA ASN A 191 7.09 -5.88 13.45
C ASN A 191 8.35 -6.30 12.68
N ALA A 192 8.68 -7.58 12.71
CA ALA A 192 9.80 -8.17 11.99
C ALA A 192 9.29 -8.95 10.77
N THR A 193 10.00 -8.84 9.65
CA THR A 193 9.70 -9.60 8.43
C THR A 193 11.00 -10.22 7.90
N VAL A 194 10.96 -11.53 7.65
CA VAL A 194 12.01 -12.27 6.96
C VAL A 194 11.44 -12.77 5.64
N VAL A 195 12.09 -12.42 4.54
CA VAL A 195 11.75 -12.95 3.20
C VAL A 195 12.91 -13.82 2.74
N ARG A 196 12.67 -15.10 2.50
CA ARG A 196 13.63 -16.04 1.91
C ARG A 196 13.22 -16.36 0.49
N GLN A 197 14.01 -15.92 -0.48
CA GLN A 197 13.87 -16.34 -1.88
C GLN A 197 14.42 -17.77 -2.02
N LEU A 198 13.58 -18.73 -2.41
CA LEU A 198 13.96 -20.12 -2.62
C LEU A 198 14.52 -20.33 -4.04
N ASN A 199 13.86 -19.72 -5.03
CA ASN A 199 14.26 -19.69 -6.43
C ASN A 199 13.55 -18.50 -7.12
N GLU A 200 13.73 -18.31 -8.42
CA GLU A 200 13.15 -17.18 -9.20
C GLU A 200 11.62 -17.07 -9.10
N THR A 201 10.93 -18.14 -8.80
CA THR A 201 9.46 -18.19 -8.78
C THR A 201 8.86 -18.45 -7.40
N SER A 202 9.68 -18.69 -6.38
CA SER A 202 9.19 -19.12 -5.06
C SER A 202 9.89 -18.39 -3.94
N SER A 203 9.12 -17.97 -2.93
CA SER A 203 9.65 -17.37 -1.70
C SER A 203 8.83 -17.77 -0.49
N VAL A 204 9.47 -17.72 0.67
CA VAL A 204 8.83 -17.86 1.99
C VAL A 204 8.95 -16.53 2.71
N ILE A 205 7.86 -16.10 3.35
CA ILE A 205 7.81 -14.90 4.17
C ILE A 205 7.38 -15.32 5.57
N LEU A 206 8.19 -14.99 6.56
CA LEU A 206 7.85 -15.10 7.97
C LEU A 206 7.70 -13.69 8.54
N LYS A 207 6.58 -13.44 9.21
CA LYS A 207 6.34 -12.18 9.92
C LYS A 207 6.06 -12.49 11.39
N GLY A 208 6.49 -11.60 12.27
CA GLY A 208 6.14 -11.61 13.68
C GLY A 208 6.00 -10.19 14.17
N GLY A 209 5.07 -9.93 15.08
CA GLY A 209 4.82 -8.60 15.57
C GLY A 209 4.26 -8.58 16.99
N PHE A 210 4.57 -7.50 17.68
CA PHE A 210 3.99 -7.11 18.93
C PHE A 210 3.47 -5.67 18.79
N ASN A 211 2.22 -5.44 19.15
CA ASN A 211 1.61 -4.12 19.16
C ASN A 211 0.90 -3.92 20.50
N SER A 212 1.07 -2.77 21.10
CA SER A 212 0.41 -2.36 22.35
C SER A 212 -0.47 -1.15 22.08
N THR A 213 -1.71 -1.21 22.54
CA THR A 213 -2.69 -0.12 22.46
C THR A 213 -2.98 0.38 23.86
N GLU A 214 -2.73 1.66 24.09
CA GLU A 214 -3.05 2.39 25.31
C GLU A 214 -4.14 3.40 25.02
N GLN A 215 -5.01 3.66 25.97
CA GLN A 215 -6.15 4.59 25.88
C GLN A 215 -5.92 5.83 26.72
N ASP A 216 -6.61 6.92 26.40
CA ASP A 216 -6.53 8.20 27.13
C ASP A 216 -7.60 8.31 28.22
N LYS A 217 -8.87 8.02 27.91
CA LYS A 217 -10.01 8.27 28.80
C LYS A 217 -10.59 7.03 29.49
N GLY A 218 -10.08 5.86 29.21
CA GLY A 218 -10.58 4.62 29.82
C GLY A 218 -11.84 4.05 29.19
N VAL A 219 -12.25 4.50 28.00
CA VAL A 219 -13.46 4.06 27.30
C VAL A 219 -13.14 3.06 26.19
N ALA A 220 -12.07 3.31 25.43
CA ALA A 220 -11.60 2.38 24.40
C ALA A 220 -10.88 1.19 25.05
N GLU A 221 -10.75 0.11 24.32
CA GLU A 221 -10.08 -1.09 24.82
C GLU A 221 -8.55 -0.99 24.73
N GLU A 222 -7.89 -1.25 25.83
CA GLU A 222 -6.45 -1.50 25.84
C GLU A 222 -6.16 -2.96 25.52
N ASN A 223 -5.19 -3.18 24.64
CA ASN A 223 -4.74 -4.53 24.34
C ASN A 223 -3.28 -4.59 23.94
N ASP A 224 -2.67 -5.74 24.17
CA ASP A 224 -1.39 -6.14 23.63
C ASP A 224 -1.62 -7.27 22.62
N LEU A 225 -1.20 -7.09 21.39
CA LEU A 225 -1.38 -8.05 20.31
C LEU A 225 -0.04 -8.69 19.93
N VAL A 226 0.06 -10.01 20.10
CA VAL A 226 1.12 -10.82 19.50
C VAL A 226 0.59 -11.45 18.21
N SER A 227 1.34 -11.37 17.14
CA SER A 227 0.98 -11.98 15.87
C SER A 227 2.16 -12.64 15.16
N SER A 228 1.89 -13.68 14.41
CA SER A 228 2.88 -14.31 13.52
C SER A 228 2.20 -14.81 12.26
N SER A 229 2.93 -14.83 11.14
CA SER A 229 2.43 -15.42 9.89
C SER A 229 3.54 -16.05 9.08
N LEU A 230 3.20 -17.15 8.42
CA LEU A 230 4.02 -17.85 7.44
C LEU A 230 3.29 -17.82 6.10
N ILE A 231 3.95 -17.31 5.07
CA ILE A 231 3.39 -17.19 3.72
C ILE A 231 4.37 -17.85 2.75
N PHE A 232 3.87 -18.74 1.90
CA PHE A 232 4.63 -19.31 0.79
C PHE A 232 4.11 -18.72 -0.51
N ASN A 233 4.97 -18.07 -1.29
CA ASN A 233 4.60 -17.53 -2.60
C ASN A 233 5.16 -18.45 -3.70
N LYS A 234 4.32 -18.77 -4.69
CA LYS A 234 4.70 -19.48 -5.90
C LYS A 234 4.13 -18.81 -7.12
N ARG A 235 5.00 -18.43 -8.06
CA ARG A 235 4.60 -17.94 -9.37
C ARG A 235 4.57 -19.10 -10.38
N LEU A 236 3.45 -19.26 -11.08
CA LEU A 236 3.21 -20.26 -12.12
C LEU A 236 2.71 -19.52 -13.37
N GLY A 237 3.63 -19.09 -14.22
CA GLY A 237 3.33 -18.27 -15.40
C GLY A 237 2.66 -16.94 -15.00
N LYS A 238 1.39 -16.77 -15.40
CA LYS A 238 0.56 -15.60 -15.07
C LYS A 238 -0.09 -15.65 -13.69
N ASN A 239 -0.02 -16.78 -12.98
CA ASN A 239 -0.58 -16.96 -11.67
C ASN A 239 0.47 -16.78 -10.59
N VAL A 240 0.09 -16.12 -9.49
CA VAL A 240 0.81 -16.14 -8.22
C VAL A 240 -0.11 -16.78 -7.21
N PHE A 241 0.37 -17.79 -6.50
CA PHE A 241 -0.36 -18.52 -5.48
C PHE A 241 0.36 -18.37 -4.15
N SER A 242 -0.36 -17.98 -3.09
CA SER A 242 0.20 -17.62 -1.79
C SER A 242 -0.60 -18.25 -0.65
N PRO A 243 -0.43 -19.55 -0.34
CA PRO A 243 -0.96 -20.12 0.89
C PRO A 243 -0.28 -19.49 2.11
N TYR A 244 -1.04 -19.37 3.19
CA TYR A 244 -0.56 -18.75 4.43
C TYR A 244 -1.18 -19.37 5.67
N LEU A 245 -0.45 -19.26 6.77
CA LEU A 245 -0.88 -19.55 8.13
C LEU A 245 -0.66 -18.28 8.96
N VAL A 246 -1.66 -17.89 9.76
CA VAL A 246 -1.58 -16.75 10.69
C VAL A 246 -1.98 -17.24 12.06
N TYR A 247 -1.25 -16.77 13.06
CA TYR A 247 -1.62 -16.86 14.47
C TYR A 247 -1.66 -15.46 15.06
N SER A 248 -2.69 -15.14 15.83
CA SER A 248 -2.75 -13.90 16.60
C SER A 248 -3.40 -14.14 17.95
N ARG A 249 -2.89 -13.42 18.95
CA ARG A 249 -3.43 -13.40 20.31
C ARG A 249 -3.44 -11.97 20.82
N PRO A 250 -4.60 -11.31 20.84
CA PRO A 250 -4.80 -10.10 21.62
C PRO A 250 -4.94 -10.47 23.09
N ASN A 251 -4.33 -9.69 23.94
CA ASN A 251 -4.46 -9.74 25.40
C ASN A 251 -5.17 -8.44 25.83
N TYR A 252 -6.46 -8.52 26.10
CA TYR A 252 -7.25 -7.39 26.54
C TYR A 252 -7.13 -7.23 28.05
N ARG A 253 -6.85 -6.02 28.52
CA ARG A 253 -6.74 -5.78 29.97
C ARG A 253 -8.08 -5.83 30.70
N THR A 254 -9.17 -5.55 29.98
CA THR A 254 -10.52 -5.44 30.53
C THR A 254 -11.49 -6.50 30.00
N GLN A 255 -11.12 -7.24 28.96
CA GLN A 255 -11.95 -8.24 28.31
C GLN A 255 -11.26 -9.61 28.26
N ASN A 256 -11.94 -10.57 27.65
CA ASN A 256 -11.39 -11.89 27.45
C ASN A 256 -10.38 -11.93 26.30
N ASP A 257 -9.27 -12.57 26.54
CA ASP A 257 -8.31 -12.89 25.51
C ASP A 257 -8.94 -13.78 24.43
N ALA A 258 -8.49 -13.59 23.20
CA ALA A 258 -8.91 -14.43 22.08
C ALA A 258 -7.67 -14.98 21.36
N ASN A 259 -7.73 -16.25 20.99
CA ASN A 259 -6.72 -16.87 20.13
C ASN A 259 -7.32 -17.08 18.75
N THR A 260 -6.60 -16.62 17.71
CA THR A 260 -7.00 -16.84 16.32
C THR A 260 -5.93 -17.63 15.59
N VAL A 261 -6.33 -18.72 14.98
CA VAL A 261 -5.53 -19.47 14.00
C VAL A 261 -6.24 -19.40 12.67
N MET A 262 -5.56 -18.94 11.63
CA MET A 262 -6.12 -18.78 10.29
C MET A 262 -5.25 -19.50 9.26
N LEU A 263 -5.85 -20.32 8.44
CA LEU A 263 -5.26 -20.95 7.27
C LEU A 263 -5.97 -20.46 6.01
N GLY A 264 -5.22 -20.10 4.98
CA GLY A 264 -5.84 -19.67 3.75
C GLY A 264 -4.87 -19.63 2.58
N PHE A 265 -5.38 -19.14 1.46
CA PHE A 265 -4.56 -18.82 0.31
C PHE A 265 -5.07 -17.58 -0.39
N ASN A 266 -4.15 -16.85 -1.00
CA ASN A 266 -4.43 -15.80 -1.96
C ASN A 266 -3.88 -16.19 -3.32
N GLY A 267 -4.64 -15.91 -4.36
CA GLY A 267 -4.24 -16.09 -5.74
C GLY A 267 -4.30 -14.76 -6.50
N ARG A 268 -3.40 -14.59 -7.45
CA ARG A 268 -3.43 -13.46 -8.39
C ARG A 268 -3.20 -13.98 -9.80
N TYR A 269 -4.14 -13.71 -10.70
CA TYR A 269 -4.01 -13.96 -12.13
C TYR A 269 -3.72 -12.65 -12.86
N VAL A 270 -2.54 -12.55 -13.49
CA VAL A 270 -2.14 -11.36 -14.27
C VAL A 270 -2.70 -11.51 -15.69
N ILE A 271 -3.76 -10.78 -16.00
CA ILE A 271 -4.38 -10.77 -17.33
C ILE A 271 -3.41 -10.11 -18.32
N ASN A 272 -2.94 -8.92 -17.97
CA ASN A 272 -1.93 -8.15 -18.68
C ASN A 272 -1.21 -7.20 -17.70
N PRO A 273 -0.19 -6.40 -18.11
CA PRO A 273 0.55 -5.53 -17.19
C PRO A 273 -0.29 -4.53 -16.38
N THR A 274 -1.47 -4.17 -16.86
CA THR A 274 -2.35 -3.19 -16.18
C THR A 274 -3.57 -3.79 -15.51
N ASN A 275 -3.87 -5.08 -15.75
CA ASN A 275 -5.09 -5.72 -15.24
C ASN A 275 -4.76 -7.05 -14.54
N SER A 276 -5.35 -7.27 -13.38
CA SER A 276 -5.26 -8.54 -12.67
C SER A 276 -6.56 -8.88 -11.95
N LEU A 277 -6.80 -10.18 -11.81
CA LEU A 277 -7.83 -10.76 -10.97
C LEU A 277 -7.14 -11.33 -9.73
N ASN A 278 -7.60 -10.94 -8.53
CA ASN A 278 -7.15 -11.53 -7.28
C ASN A 278 -8.31 -12.32 -6.68
N TYR A 279 -7.99 -13.41 -6.00
CA TYR A 279 -8.97 -14.26 -5.33
C TYR A 279 -8.36 -14.83 -4.06
N GLY A 280 -9.18 -15.13 -3.08
CA GLY A 280 -8.73 -15.68 -1.81
C GLY A 280 -9.80 -16.50 -1.13
N PHE A 281 -9.33 -17.40 -0.29
CA PHE A 281 -10.14 -18.19 0.63
C PHE A 281 -9.36 -18.34 1.93
N SER A 282 -10.07 -18.30 3.06
CA SER A 282 -9.50 -18.61 4.35
C SER A 282 -10.51 -19.27 5.28
N SER A 283 -9.99 -20.05 6.21
CA SER A 283 -10.71 -20.55 7.37
C SER A 283 -9.95 -20.11 8.61
N SER A 284 -10.66 -19.57 9.61
CA SER A 284 -10.07 -19.23 10.90
C SER A 284 -10.88 -19.81 12.05
N GLU A 285 -10.18 -20.27 13.06
CA GLU A 285 -10.75 -20.63 14.37
C GLU A 285 -10.44 -19.52 15.36
N ASN A 286 -11.49 -18.99 16.03
CA ASN A 286 -11.38 -17.96 17.05
C ASN A 286 -11.86 -18.58 18.38
N LYS A 287 -10.99 -18.60 19.39
CA LYS A 287 -11.27 -19.08 20.74
C LYS A 287 -11.13 -17.96 21.75
N PHE A 288 -12.20 -17.70 22.48
CA PHE A 288 -12.26 -16.70 23.52
C PHE A 288 -12.11 -17.38 24.89
N ASP A 289 -11.17 -16.87 25.68
CA ASP A 289 -10.90 -17.41 27.02
C ASP A 289 -11.97 -16.92 28.01
N GLU A 290 -12.51 -17.82 28.80
CA GLU A 290 -13.43 -17.48 29.88
C GLU A 290 -12.66 -16.90 31.07
N THR A 291 -13.23 -15.89 31.69
CA THR A 291 -12.72 -15.31 32.93
C THR A 291 -13.83 -15.30 34.03
N SER A 292 -13.46 -15.03 35.27
CA SER A 292 -14.44 -14.89 36.35
C SER A 292 -15.45 -13.78 36.09
N THR A 293 -15.09 -12.77 35.30
CA THR A 293 -15.97 -11.64 34.95
C THR A 293 -16.82 -11.96 33.71
N PHE A 294 -16.29 -12.76 32.76
CA PHE A 294 -16.95 -13.08 31.51
C PHE A 294 -17.03 -14.61 31.33
N THR A 295 -17.88 -15.22 32.10
CA THR A 295 -18.07 -16.69 32.17
C THR A 295 -18.69 -17.28 30.88
N THR A 296 -19.24 -16.45 29.99
CA THR A 296 -19.88 -16.84 28.73
C THR A 296 -19.11 -16.43 27.50
N ALA A 297 -17.83 -16.01 27.63
CA ALA A 297 -17.04 -15.56 26.52
C ALA A 297 -16.87 -16.62 25.43
N ASN A 298 -16.78 -17.89 25.82
CA ASN A 298 -16.68 -19.02 24.90
C ASN A 298 -17.93 -19.19 24.00
N ASN A 299 -19.03 -18.53 24.27
CA ASN A 299 -20.21 -18.50 23.39
C ASN A 299 -19.88 -17.80 22.05
N LYS A 300 -18.84 -16.95 22.03
CA LYS A 300 -18.31 -16.28 20.84
C LYS A 300 -17.31 -17.15 20.05
N ASN A 301 -16.88 -18.31 20.57
CA ASN A 301 -16.00 -19.21 19.84
C ASN A 301 -16.64 -19.54 18.50
N ASN A 302 -15.86 -19.40 17.42
CA ASN A 302 -16.38 -19.58 16.09
C ASN A 302 -15.34 -20.12 15.10
N ILE A 303 -15.84 -20.69 14.04
CA ILE A 303 -15.09 -20.94 12.81
C ILE A 303 -15.61 -19.96 11.77
N THR A 304 -14.70 -19.20 11.16
CA THR A 304 -15.04 -18.28 10.07
C THR A 304 -14.49 -18.80 8.77
N TYR A 305 -15.32 -18.90 7.75
CA TYR A 305 -14.93 -19.13 6.36
C TYR A 305 -15.08 -17.82 5.59
N SER A 306 -14.05 -17.45 4.83
CA SER A 306 -14.08 -16.20 4.05
C SER A 306 -13.60 -16.45 2.62
N SER A 307 -14.26 -15.82 1.65
CA SER A 307 -13.86 -15.84 0.24
C SER A 307 -13.94 -14.45 -0.36
N ASN A 308 -13.07 -14.19 -1.32
CA ASN A 308 -13.12 -12.93 -2.06
C ASN A 308 -12.62 -13.08 -3.49
N VAL A 309 -13.13 -12.22 -4.37
CA VAL A 309 -12.63 -12.03 -5.74
C VAL A 309 -12.57 -10.55 -6.02
N SER A 310 -11.43 -10.08 -6.54
CA SER A 310 -11.29 -8.67 -6.90
C SER A 310 -10.64 -8.48 -8.27
N TYR A 311 -11.13 -7.47 -8.99
CA TYR A 311 -10.54 -6.99 -10.23
C TYR A 311 -9.78 -5.70 -9.98
N GLN A 312 -8.53 -5.68 -10.40
CA GLN A 312 -7.62 -4.56 -10.23
C GLN A 312 -7.17 -4.03 -11.60
N LYS A 313 -7.24 -2.71 -11.78
CA LYS A 313 -6.82 -2.04 -13.02
C LYS A 313 -5.93 -0.83 -12.72
N ILE A 314 -4.78 -0.78 -13.39
CA ILE A 314 -3.88 0.38 -13.39
C ILE A 314 -4.29 1.31 -14.53
N LEU A 315 -4.58 2.58 -14.21
CA LEU A 315 -4.96 3.63 -15.14
C LEU A 315 -3.83 4.67 -15.22
N LYS A 316 -3.31 4.96 -16.43
CA LYS A 316 -2.31 6.02 -16.68
C LYS A 316 -1.11 5.96 -15.70
N GLU A 317 -0.60 4.75 -15.41
CA GLU A 317 0.59 4.46 -14.58
C GLU A 317 0.59 5.00 -13.14
N LYS A 318 -0.34 5.89 -12.79
CA LYS A 318 -0.39 6.57 -11.48
C LYS A 318 -1.69 6.31 -10.70
N ASN A 319 -2.67 5.71 -11.32
CA ASN A 319 -3.97 5.48 -10.72
C ASN A 319 -4.27 3.99 -10.67
N LEU A 320 -4.77 3.53 -9.54
CA LEU A 320 -5.17 2.14 -9.33
C LEU A 320 -6.64 2.10 -8.96
N PHE A 321 -7.39 1.31 -9.67
CA PHE A 321 -8.79 1.03 -9.44
C PHE A 321 -8.95 -0.42 -8.99
N ASN A 322 -9.78 -0.68 -7.98
CA ASN A 322 -10.07 -2.03 -7.51
C ASN A 322 -11.54 -2.16 -7.15
N ILE A 323 -12.18 -3.23 -7.61
CA ILE A 323 -13.49 -3.70 -7.17
C ILE A 323 -13.31 -5.06 -6.55
N ASN A 324 -13.89 -5.28 -5.39
CA ASN A 324 -13.83 -6.54 -4.68
C ASN A 324 -15.24 -6.99 -4.29
N LEU A 325 -15.52 -8.27 -4.45
CA LEU A 325 -16.69 -8.98 -3.92
C LEU A 325 -16.20 -9.96 -2.87
N PHE A 326 -16.90 -10.08 -1.77
CA PHE A 326 -16.53 -10.97 -0.69
C PHE A 326 -17.76 -11.59 -0.03
N ALA A 327 -17.54 -12.75 0.56
CA ALA A 327 -18.51 -13.42 1.41
C ALA A 327 -17.78 -14.05 2.59
N LYS A 328 -18.46 -14.15 3.72
CA LYS A 328 -18.01 -14.85 4.92
C LYS A 328 -19.16 -15.59 5.58
N ASP A 329 -18.81 -16.69 6.20
CA ASP A 329 -19.70 -17.49 7.02
C ASP A 329 -19.06 -17.67 8.39
N ILE A 330 -19.77 -17.27 9.44
CA ILE A 330 -19.31 -17.35 10.82
C ILE A 330 -20.21 -18.30 11.57
N ASP A 331 -19.68 -19.49 11.81
CA ASP A 331 -20.31 -20.55 12.60
C ASP A 331 -19.83 -20.45 14.05
N ALA A 332 -20.64 -19.87 14.90
CA ALA A 332 -20.34 -19.63 16.31
C ALA A 332 -20.96 -20.73 17.19
N LYS A 333 -20.39 -20.96 18.38
CA LYS A 333 -20.89 -21.93 19.37
C LYS A 333 -22.37 -21.67 19.73
N VAL A 334 -22.83 -20.43 19.61
CA VAL A 334 -24.22 -20.03 19.84
C VAL A 334 -24.76 -19.28 18.64
N ASN A 335 -25.90 -19.75 18.11
CA ASN A 335 -26.46 -19.32 16.82
C ASN A 335 -26.75 -17.82 16.71
N TYR A 336 -27.05 -17.11 17.81
CA TYR A 336 -27.22 -15.66 17.74
C TYR A 336 -25.93 -14.87 17.46
N ASN A 337 -24.76 -15.54 17.53
CA ASN A 337 -23.46 -15.02 17.09
C ASN A 337 -23.06 -15.53 15.71
N SER A 338 -23.80 -16.52 15.15
CA SER A 338 -23.57 -17.05 13.81
C SER A 338 -24.24 -16.16 12.78
N TYR A 339 -23.54 -15.91 11.68
CA TYR A 339 -24.11 -15.14 10.58
C TYR A 339 -23.42 -15.36 9.26
N TYR A 340 -24.16 -15.15 8.18
CA TYR A 340 -23.64 -15.07 6.84
C TYR A 340 -23.49 -13.60 6.43
N GLY A 341 -22.28 -13.23 5.97
CA GLY A 341 -21.96 -11.88 5.51
C GLY A 341 -21.53 -11.88 4.04
N TYR A 342 -22.02 -10.92 3.27
CA TYR A 342 -21.58 -10.72 1.88
C TYR A 342 -21.54 -9.25 1.54
N GLY A 343 -20.69 -8.90 0.56
CA GLY A 343 -20.55 -7.50 0.25
C GLY A 343 -19.66 -7.21 -0.94
N SER A 344 -19.48 -5.92 -1.14
CA SER A 344 -18.61 -5.39 -2.16
C SER A 344 -17.79 -4.22 -1.64
N SER A 345 -16.61 -4.01 -2.21
CA SER A 345 -15.84 -2.80 -1.97
C SER A 345 -15.26 -2.26 -3.25
N PHE A 346 -15.15 -0.95 -3.28
CA PHE A 346 -14.58 -0.17 -4.34
C PHE A 346 -13.44 0.67 -3.79
N SER A 347 -12.28 0.70 -4.45
CA SER A 347 -11.22 1.62 -4.10
C SER A 347 -10.55 2.24 -5.31
N TYR A 348 -10.16 3.50 -5.15
CA TYR A 348 -9.37 4.26 -6.10
C TYR A 348 -8.15 4.82 -5.39
N SER A 349 -6.96 4.56 -5.94
CA SER A 349 -5.70 5.09 -5.42
C SER A 349 -4.98 5.89 -6.48
N ARG A 350 -4.34 6.98 -6.05
CA ARG A 350 -3.54 7.85 -6.93
C ARG A 350 -2.18 8.10 -6.30
N ILE A 351 -1.13 7.92 -7.09
CA ILE A 351 0.24 8.29 -6.70
C ILE A 351 0.40 9.80 -6.85
N LEU A 352 0.70 10.47 -5.75
CA LEU A 352 1.00 11.90 -5.64
C LEU A 352 2.51 12.08 -5.36
N PRO A 353 3.07 13.29 -5.56
CA PRO A 353 4.47 13.57 -5.20
C PRO A 353 4.80 13.29 -3.72
N VAL A 354 3.81 13.43 -2.85
CA VAL A 354 3.97 13.24 -1.39
C VAL A 354 3.57 11.86 -0.90
N GLY A 355 2.99 10.99 -1.73
CA GLY A 355 2.56 9.66 -1.30
C GLY A 355 1.41 9.10 -2.13
N ILE A 356 0.68 8.15 -1.58
CA ILE A 356 -0.46 7.50 -2.20
C ILE A 356 -1.73 7.94 -1.49
N LEU A 357 -2.60 8.64 -2.22
CA LEU A 357 -3.94 8.97 -1.78
C LEU A 357 -4.89 7.83 -2.20
N LYS A 358 -5.64 7.27 -1.26
CA LYS A 358 -6.63 6.20 -1.49
C LYS A 358 -8.00 6.60 -0.95
N PHE A 359 -9.02 6.40 -1.77
CA PHE A 359 -10.43 6.43 -1.40
C PHE A 359 -10.97 5.00 -1.43
N GLU A 360 -11.78 4.64 -0.44
CA GLU A 360 -12.40 3.31 -0.40
C GLU A 360 -13.81 3.42 0.17
N LYS A 361 -14.74 2.67 -0.44
CA LYS A 361 -16.10 2.49 0.06
C LYS A 361 -16.45 1.01 0.00
N SER A 362 -17.06 0.49 1.06
CA SER A 362 -17.52 -0.89 1.14
C SER A 362 -18.93 -0.97 1.68
N TYR A 363 -19.63 -1.99 1.25
CA TYR A 363 -20.97 -2.37 1.66
C TYR A 363 -20.93 -3.83 2.08
N GLU A 364 -21.46 -4.14 3.25
CA GLU A 364 -21.53 -5.49 3.79
C GLU A 364 -22.91 -5.70 4.40
N GLN A 365 -23.63 -6.70 3.94
CA GLN A 365 -24.85 -7.22 4.56
C GLN A 365 -24.45 -8.40 5.45
N SER A 366 -25.00 -8.46 6.66
CA SER A 366 -24.79 -9.55 7.62
C SER A 366 -26.14 -10.02 8.15
N ASP A 367 -26.47 -11.28 7.88
CA ASP A 367 -27.73 -11.92 8.25
C ASP A 367 -27.45 -12.96 9.33
N TYR A 368 -27.94 -12.73 10.54
CA TYR A 368 -27.72 -13.59 11.72
C TYR A 368 -28.68 -14.78 11.72
N GLU A 369 -28.30 -15.87 12.35
CA GLU A 369 -29.10 -17.12 12.33
C GLU A 369 -30.23 -17.14 13.37
N ALA A 370 -30.06 -16.47 14.50
CA ALA A 370 -31.03 -16.49 15.58
C ALA A 370 -31.11 -15.16 16.34
N PRO A 371 -32.24 -14.86 16.97
CA PRO A 371 -32.35 -13.71 17.87
C PRO A 371 -31.51 -13.90 19.13
N ASP A 372 -30.93 -12.81 19.63
CA ASP A 372 -30.30 -12.78 20.94
C ASP A 372 -31.35 -12.40 22.01
N SER A 373 -31.79 -13.39 22.79
CA SER A 373 -32.81 -13.21 23.79
C SER A 373 -32.41 -12.28 24.96
N PHE A 374 -31.13 -11.97 25.11
CA PHE A 374 -30.67 -10.97 26.05
C PHE A 374 -31.13 -9.56 25.65
N TYR A 375 -31.19 -9.28 24.36
CA TYR A 375 -31.67 -8.01 23.83
C TYR A 375 -33.13 -8.09 23.38
N ASN A 376 -33.43 -9.00 22.44
CA ASN A 376 -34.81 -9.20 21.95
C ASN A 376 -34.96 -10.64 21.41
N SER A 377 -35.97 -11.34 21.96
CA SER A 377 -36.23 -12.76 21.67
C SER A 377 -36.92 -13.00 20.31
N SER A 378 -37.41 -11.95 19.65
CA SER A 378 -38.23 -12.05 18.44
C SER A 378 -37.53 -11.49 17.19
N ILE A 379 -36.51 -10.66 17.38
CA ILE A 379 -35.80 -10.00 16.25
C ILE A 379 -34.52 -10.73 15.98
N THR A 380 -34.46 -11.38 14.84
CA THR A 380 -33.18 -11.86 14.27
C THR A 380 -32.45 -10.67 13.63
N ARG A 381 -31.20 -10.47 14.01
CA ARG A 381 -30.40 -9.32 13.62
C ARG A 381 -30.02 -9.36 12.13
N GLU A 382 -30.18 -8.24 11.46
CA GLU A 382 -29.74 -7.98 10.10
C GLU A 382 -29.03 -6.64 10.07
N ASP A 383 -27.79 -6.60 9.58
CA ASP A 383 -26.98 -5.39 9.53
C ASP A 383 -26.57 -5.06 8.09
N LEU A 384 -26.71 -3.80 7.71
CA LEU A 384 -26.06 -3.22 6.54
C LEU A 384 -24.96 -2.28 7.03
N THR A 385 -23.70 -2.67 6.88
CA THR A 385 -22.54 -1.85 7.24
C THR A 385 -21.94 -1.18 6.01
N ILE A 386 -21.85 0.14 6.06
CA ILE A 386 -21.21 0.98 5.04
C ILE A 386 -19.94 1.59 5.64
N LYS A 387 -18.79 1.32 5.01
CA LYS A 387 -17.52 1.95 5.40
C LYS A 387 -17.04 2.88 4.31
N SER A 388 -16.70 4.11 4.67
CA SER A 388 -16.10 5.10 3.77
C SER A 388 -14.77 5.55 4.33
N SER A 389 -13.69 5.49 3.56
CA SER A 389 -12.38 5.92 4.05
C SER A 389 -11.59 6.71 3.02
N VAL A 390 -10.77 7.63 3.55
CA VAL A 390 -9.74 8.36 2.81
C VAL A 390 -8.43 8.17 3.54
N SER A 391 -7.36 7.78 2.82
CA SER A 391 -6.04 7.66 3.43
C SER A 391 -4.95 8.27 2.56
N LEU A 392 -3.91 8.81 3.20
CA LEU A 392 -2.69 9.29 2.59
C LEU A 392 -1.51 8.61 3.28
N ASN A 393 -0.71 7.87 2.50
CA ASN A 393 0.45 7.14 3.00
C ASN A 393 1.67 7.45 2.14
N GLY A 394 2.83 7.66 2.76
CA GLY A 394 4.05 7.97 2.02
C GLY A 394 5.30 7.89 2.88
N SER A 395 6.47 8.11 2.26
CA SER A 395 7.72 8.33 2.99
C SER A 395 7.88 9.81 3.30
N LEU A 396 8.46 10.14 4.45
CA LEU A 396 8.80 11.53 4.80
C LEU A 396 9.78 12.13 3.80
N ALA A 397 10.62 11.33 3.16
CA ALA A 397 11.54 11.75 2.10
C ALA A 397 10.83 12.32 0.85
N GLN A 398 9.54 12.02 0.66
CA GLN A 398 8.72 12.57 -0.44
C GLN A 398 8.22 13.98 -0.16
N ILE A 399 8.30 14.43 1.11
CA ILE A 399 7.87 15.76 1.53
C ILE A 399 9.12 16.67 1.55
N PRO A 400 9.23 17.69 0.68
CA PRO A 400 10.48 18.41 0.44
C PRO A 400 11.17 18.95 1.70
N PHE A 401 10.41 19.53 2.64
CA PHE A 401 10.96 20.09 3.87
C PHE A 401 11.28 19.05 4.96
N LEU A 402 10.75 17.82 4.87
CA LEU A 402 11.03 16.71 5.78
C LEU A 402 12.15 15.79 5.28
N LYS A 403 12.56 15.92 4.02
CA LYS A 403 13.62 15.11 3.41
C LYS A 403 14.96 15.21 4.16
N ILE A 404 15.23 16.33 4.85
CA ILE A 404 16.44 16.49 5.66
C ILE A 404 16.49 15.54 6.87
N PHE A 405 15.32 15.12 7.39
CA PHE A 405 15.18 14.18 8.51
C PHE A 405 15.10 12.72 8.06
N ASP A 406 14.81 12.47 6.80
CA ASP A 406 14.64 11.13 6.22
C ASP A 406 15.43 11.00 4.92
N LYS A 407 16.77 11.07 5.01
CA LYS A 407 17.66 10.98 3.83
C LYS A 407 17.63 9.62 3.15
N ASP A 408 17.40 8.56 3.91
CA ASP A 408 17.36 7.17 3.44
C ASP A 408 15.96 6.67 3.07
N GLY A 409 14.93 7.51 3.25
CA GLY A 409 13.54 7.17 2.91
C GLY A 409 12.93 6.07 3.79
N SER A 410 13.44 5.91 5.01
CA SER A 410 13.07 4.83 5.92
C SER A 410 11.93 5.17 6.90
N PHE A 411 11.53 6.44 6.97
CA PHE A 411 10.37 6.88 7.73
C PHE A 411 9.13 6.96 6.84
N PHE A 412 8.07 6.28 7.26
CA PHE A 412 6.78 6.27 6.59
C PHE A 412 5.75 6.95 7.48
N TYR A 413 4.87 7.71 6.86
CA TYR A 413 3.72 8.29 7.55
C TYR A 413 2.42 7.71 7.00
N SER A 414 1.40 7.70 7.84
CA SER A 414 0.02 7.34 7.49
C SER A 414 -0.95 8.33 8.10
N LEU A 415 -1.98 8.69 7.34
CA LEU A 415 -3.12 9.47 7.79
C LEU A 415 -4.36 8.84 7.18
N LYS A 416 -5.36 8.51 8.01
CA LYS A 416 -6.59 7.87 7.55
C LYS A 416 -7.78 8.44 8.30
N TYR A 417 -8.85 8.75 7.57
CA TYR A 417 -10.19 8.93 8.08
C TYR A 417 -11.03 7.72 7.68
N LEU A 418 -11.81 7.19 8.61
CA LEU A 418 -12.73 6.09 8.40
C LEU A 418 -14.06 6.44 9.06
N GLU A 419 -15.14 6.36 8.32
CA GLU A 419 -16.50 6.39 8.78
C GLU A 419 -17.11 4.99 8.63
N THR A 420 -17.79 4.51 9.66
CA THR A 420 -18.52 3.24 9.66
C THR A 420 -19.96 3.53 10.09
N ASP A 421 -20.87 3.36 9.16
CA ASP A 421 -22.31 3.48 9.35
C ASP A 421 -22.93 2.09 9.28
N THR A 422 -23.46 1.61 10.40
CA THR A 422 -24.18 0.34 10.49
C THR A 422 -25.67 0.64 10.67
N ASN A 423 -26.47 0.22 9.70
CA ASN A 423 -27.93 0.23 9.78
C ASN A 423 -28.36 -1.17 10.18
N SER A 424 -28.99 -1.30 11.34
CA SER A 424 -29.43 -2.57 11.90
C SER A 424 -30.92 -2.53 12.26
N ASN A 425 -31.60 -3.65 12.04
CA ASN A 425 -32.97 -3.83 12.58
C ASN A 425 -32.99 -4.01 14.12
N MET A 426 -31.82 -4.26 14.72
CA MET A 426 -31.60 -4.32 16.18
C MET A 426 -31.00 -3.00 16.66
N LEU A 427 -31.72 -2.20 17.43
CA LEU A 427 -31.33 -0.85 17.85
C LEU A 427 -29.93 -0.77 18.47
N ASN A 428 -29.53 -1.80 19.22
CA ASN A 428 -28.22 -1.89 19.86
C ASN A 428 -27.02 -1.81 18.90
N TYR A 429 -27.26 -2.11 17.64
CA TYR A 429 -26.23 -2.20 16.60
C TYR A 429 -26.38 -1.17 15.47
N ASP A 430 -27.44 -0.34 15.53
CA ASP A 430 -27.68 0.76 14.59
C ASP A 430 -26.79 1.96 14.95
N THR A 431 -25.53 1.96 14.50
CA THR A 431 -24.47 2.86 14.99
C THR A 431 -23.77 3.63 13.89
N LEU A 432 -23.28 4.83 14.24
CA LEU A 432 -22.34 5.60 13.40
C LEU A 432 -21.05 5.82 14.21
N LYS A 433 -19.92 5.47 13.60
CA LYS A 433 -18.58 5.62 14.18
C LYS A 433 -17.63 6.31 13.22
N GLU A 434 -16.81 7.20 13.73
CA GLU A 434 -15.75 7.87 12.98
C GLU A 434 -14.40 7.58 13.63
N ASN A 435 -13.36 7.44 12.82
CA ASN A 435 -12.02 7.17 13.28
C ASN A 435 -11.01 7.96 12.47
N ILE A 436 -10.11 8.69 13.14
CA ILE A 436 -8.97 9.36 12.52
C ILE A 436 -7.71 8.71 13.04
N THR A 437 -6.97 8.06 12.14
CA THR A 437 -5.68 7.43 12.43
C THR A 437 -4.55 8.25 11.84
N TYR A 438 -3.51 8.48 12.62
CA TYR A 438 -2.27 9.13 12.16
C TYR A 438 -1.06 8.42 12.79
N GLY A 439 -0.01 8.23 12.02
CA GLY A 439 1.12 7.46 12.52
C GLY A 439 2.41 7.63 11.73
N ILE A 440 3.49 7.19 12.35
CA ILE A 440 4.83 7.15 11.78
C ILE A 440 5.42 5.76 12.03
N THR A 441 6.11 5.23 11.02
CA THR A 441 6.83 3.97 11.07
C THR A 441 8.26 4.18 10.60
N LYS A 442 9.24 3.73 11.39
CA LYS A 442 10.64 3.64 10.97
C LYS A 442 10.92 2.20 10.53
N ARG A 443 11.42 2.04 9.31
CA ARG A 443 11.85 0.75 8.76
C ARG A 443 13.36 0.62 8.76
N PHE A 444 13.85 -0.49 9.26
CA PHE A 444 15.25 -0.92 9.20
C PHE A 444 15.33 -2.11 8.24
N ASN A 445 16.23 -2.05 7.26
CA ASN A 445 16.48 -3.13 6.29
C ASN A 445 17.91 -3.66 6.47
N PHE A 446 18.09 -4.99 6.51
CA PHE A 446 19.36 -5.66 6.78
C PHE A 446 19.75 -6.66 5.68
#